data_c44334d306e15e4125e53f9d409eae01
#
_entry.id   c44334d306e15e4125e53f9d409eae01
#
_cell.length_a   1.000
_cell.length_b   1.000
_cell.length_c   1.000
_cell.angle_alpha   90.00
_cell.angle_beta   90.00
_cell.angle_gamma   90.00
#
_symmetry.space_group_name_H-M   'P 1'
#
loop_
_entity.id
_entity.type
_entity.pdbx_description
1 polymer ?
#
loop_
_entity_poly.entity_id
_entity_poly.type
_entity_poly.pdbx_seq_one_letter_code
_entity_poly.pdbx_strand_id
1 'polypeptide(L)'
;ILFFVMVFISVLLLIRFFKSKKSLKNSNEYLVYTIRGQEEERAKIARELHDTVAQDLRYCKNLLEKDEAVANISEAVQILEKSLSQVRLISYNLSPADITKKDLKTNLVNLCASVSQTCSVKFRLSMLDDTDTSFLDENDILNIYRIAQESFTNIIKHSKAEEAVILIRNSCENEEKGLYI
;
A
#
# COMPACT_ATOMS: atom_id res chain seq x y z
N ILE A 1 -56.00 24.86 -0.37
CA ILE A 1 -55.39 23.48 -0.31
C ILE A 1 -54.39 23.34 -1.44
N LEU A 2 -54.74 23.58 -2.70
CA LEU A 2 -53.86 23.40 -3.87
C LEU A 2 -52.57 24.24 -3.77
N PHE A 3 -52.71 25.50 -3.32
CA PHE A 3 -51.57 26.43 -3.13
C PHE A 3 -50.56 25.86 -2.10
N PHE A 4 -50.99 25.34 -0.98
CA PHE A 4 -50.11 24.78 0.05
C PHE A 4 -49.40 23.54 -0.45
N VAL A 5 -50.05 22.69 -1.23
CA VAL A 5 -49.43 21.49 -1.87
C VAL A 5 -48.33 21.91 -2.84
N MET A 6 -48.57 22.92 -3.68
CA MET A 6 -47.56 23.44 -4.62
C MET A 6 -46.33 24.01 -3.90
N VAL A 7 -46.54 24.77 -2.83
CA VAL A 7 -45.44 25.32 -2.01
C VAL A 7 -44.64 24.18 -1.35
N PHE A 8 -45.32 23.15 -0.81
CA PHE A 8 -44.68 22.04 -0.20
C PHE A 8 -43.80 21.24 -1.20
N ILE A 9 -44.32 20.98 -2.39
CA ILE A 9 -43.58 20.32 -3.47
C ILE A 9 -42.37 21.14 -3.90
N SER A 10 -42.52 22.46 -4.02
CA SER A 10 -41.42 23.34 -4.37
C SER A 10 -40.29 23.33 -3.34
N VAL A 11 -40.63 23.34 -2.05
CA VAL A 11 -39.64 23.23 -0.96
C VAL A 11 -38.93 21.90 -0.99
N LEU A 12 -39.65 20.77 -1.21
CA LEU A 12 -39.02 19.45 -1.32
C LEU A 12 -38.05 19.35 -2.50
N LEU A 13 -38.43 19.95 -3.65
CA LEU A 13 -37.55 19.97 -4.83
C LEU A 13 -36.28 20.80 -4.57
N LEU A 14 -36.40 21.95 -3.88
CA LEU A 14 -35.27 22.79 -3.48
C LEU A 14 -34.32 22.01 -2.53
N ILE A 15 -34.86 21.35 -1.52
CA ILE A 15 -34.05 20.53 -0.59
C ILE A 15 -33.30 19.41 -1.34
N ARG A 16 -33.99 18.71 -2.23
CA ARG A 16 -33.35 17.67 -3.09
C ARG A 16 -32.26 18.25 -3.98
N PHE A 17 -32.52 19.41 -4.60
CA PHE A 17 -31.53 20.07 -5.45
C PHE A 17 -30.27 20.49 -4.68
N PHE A 18 -30.41 21.08 -3.49
CA PHE A 18 -29.27 21.45 -2.66
C PHE A 18 -28.51 20.21 -2.15
N LYS A 19 -29.21 19.14 -1.76
CA LYS A 19 -28.59 17.88 -1.33
C LYS A 19 -27.81 17.22 -2.47
N SER A 20 -28.37 17.18 -3.68
CA SER A 20 -27.69 16.67 -4.87
C SER A 20 -26.44 17.49 -5.22
N LYS A 21 -26.54 18.81 -5.18
CA LYS A 21 -25.42 19.71 -5.47
C LYS A 21 -24.27 19.55 -4.46
N LYS A 22 -24.61 19.37 -3.16
CA LYS A 22 -23.63 19.10 -2.11
C LYS A 22 -22.94 17.74 -2.29
N SER A 23 -23.71 16.71 -2.66
CA SER A 23 -23.16 15.36 -2.94
C SER A 23 -22.20 15.39 -4.13
N LEU A 24 -22.56 16.11 -5.21
CA LEU A 24 -21.70 16.24 -6.40
C LEU A 24 -20.38 16.97 -6.07
N LYS A 25 -20.45 18.02 -5.25
CA LYS A 25 -19.26 18.76 -4.81
C LYS A 25 -18.33 17.89 -4.00
N ASN A 26 -18.86 17.14 -3.03
CA ASN A 26 -18.08 16.21 -2.21
C ASN A 26 -17.42 15.10 -3.05
N SER A 27 -18.15 14.57 -4.04
CA SER A 27 -17.60 13.55 -4.96
C SER A 27 -16.45 14.11 -5.79
N ASN A 28 -16.58 15.32 -6.32
CA ASN A 28 -15.50 15.97 -7.07
C ASN A 28 -14.28 16.29 -6.21
N GLU A 29 -14.47 16.76 -4.98
CA GLU A 29 -13.37 16.97 -4.03
C GLU A 29 -12.64 15.67 -3.74
N TYR A 30 -13.38 14.57 -3.51
CA TYR A 30 -12.79 13.26 -3.30
C TYR A 30 -11.96 12.78 -4.50
N LEU A 31 -12.47 12.93 -5.73
CA LEU A 31 -11.74 12.60 -6.95
C LEU A 31 -10.45 13.41 -7.08
N VAL A 32 -10.51 14.72 -6.80
CA VAL A 32 -9.31 15.59 -6.84
C VAL A 32 -8.26 15.13 -5.82
N TYR A 33 -8.67 14.80 -4.59
CA TYR A 33 -7.76 14.28 -3.57
C TYR A 33 -7.14 12.95 -3.99
N THR A 34 -7.93 12.05 -4.58
CA THR A 34 -7.44 10.75 -5.06
C THR A 34 -6.42 10.90 -6.18
N ILE A 35 -6.71 11.75 -7.17
CA ILE A 35 -5.79 12.02 -8.28
C ILE A 35 -4.50 12.66 -7.77
N ARG A 36 -4.60 13.63 -6.87
CA ARG A 36 -3.42 14.30 -6.29
C ARG A 36 -2.56 13.31 -5.50
N GLY A 37 -3.18 12.44 -4.69
CA GLY A 37 -2.46 11.38 -3.97
C GLY A 37 -1.72 10.42 -4.91
N GLN A 38 -2.34 10.04 -6.03
CA GLN A 38 -1.68 9.22 -7.05
C GLN A 38 -0.50 9.93 -7.72
N GLU A 39 -0.62 11.22 -8.04
CA GLU A 39 0.48 11.99 -8.63
C GLU A 39 1.63 12.20 -7.65
N GLU A 40 1.34 12.45 -6.37
CA GLU A 40 2.35 12.54 -5.31
C GLU A 40 3.11 11.22 -5.14
N GLU A 41 2.40 10.07 -5.15
CA GLU A 41 3.02 8.75 -5.07
C GLU A 41 3.88 8.45 -6.31
N ARG A 42 3.38 8.74 -7.52
CA ARG A 42 4.18 8.62 -8.77
C ARG A 42 5.44 9.48 -8.72
N ALA A 43 5.34 10.71 -8.24
CA ALA A 43 6.49 11.60 -8.11
C ALA A 43 7.49 11.10 -7.06
N LYS A 44 7.03 10.50 -5.97
CA LYS A 44 7.87 9.88 -4.95
C LYS A 44 8.64 8.70 -5.54
N ILE A 45 7.96 7.80 -6.24
CA ILE A 45 8.54 6.63 -6.90
C ILE A 45 9.59 7.04 -7.93
N ALA A 46 9.29 8.03 -8.77
CA ALA A 46 10.23 8.53 -9.76
C ALA A 46 11.51 9.08 -9.11
N ARG A 47 11.39 9.77 -7.98
CA ARG A 47 12.54 10.25 -7.20
C ARG A 47 13.33 9.08 -6.59
N GLU A 48 12.67 8.12 -5.96
CA GLU A 48 13.35 6.93 -5.38
C GLU A 48 14.13 6.15 -6.45
N LEU A 49 13.53 5.94 -7.62
CA LEU A 49 14.22 5.29 -8.75
C LEU A 49 15.41 6.09 -9.24
N HIS A 50 15.27 7.41 -9.39
CA HIS A 50 16.35 8.26 -9.85
C HIS A 50 17.49 8.36 -8.83
N ASP A 51 17.17 8.53 -7.55
CA ASP A 51 18.16 8.81 -6.52
C ASP A 51 18.91 7.56 -6.04
N THR A 52 18.30 6.38 -6.17
CA THR A 52 18.94 5.12 -5.77
C THR A 52 19.43 4.33 -6.96
N VAL A 53 18.53 3.83 -7.79
CA VAL A 53 18.87 2.88 -8.86
C VAL A 53 19.71 3.53 -9.97
N ALA A 54 19.33 4.75 -10.41
CA ALA A 54 20.08 5.41 -11.48
C ALA A 54 21.49 5.85 -11.03
N GLN A 55 21.67 6.20 -9.73
CA GLN A 55 22.98 6.51 -9.18
C GLN A 55 23.86 5.27 -9.06
N ASP A 56 23.31 4.17 -8.53
CA ASP A 56 24.00 2.89 -8.40
C ASP A 56 24.46 2.36 -9.78
N LEU A 57 23.58 2.42 -10.79
CA LEU A 57 23.94 2.03 -12.17
C LEU A 57 25.04 2.90 -12.77
N ARG A 58 25.02 4.22 -12.51
CA ARG A 58 26.10 5.12 -12.93
C ARG A 58 27.43 4.79 -12.27
N TYR A 59 27.38 4.48 -10.97
CA TYR A 59 28.56 4.08 -10.23
C TYR A 59 29.13 2.75 -10.73
N CYS A 60 28.29 1.74 -10.95
CA CYS A 60 28.69 0.47 -11.58
C CYS A 60 29.36 0.69 -12.95
N LYS A 61 28.76 1.54 -13.78
CA LYS A 61 29.34 1.88 -15.09
C LYS A 61 30.74 2.47 -14.94
N ASN A 62 30.92 3.45 -14.04
CA ASN A 62 32.22 4.08 -13.80
C ASN A 62 33.26 3.11 -13.24
N LEU A 63 32.87 2.11 -12.42
CA LEU A 63 33.77 1.07 -11.95
C LEU A 63 34.27 0.19 -13.10
N LEU A 64 33.37 -0.18 -14.01
CA LEU A 64 33.67 -1.07 -15.14
C LEU A 64 34.47 -0.38 -16.24
N GLU A 65 34.46 0.96 -16.33
CA GLU A 65 35.25 1.75 -17.29
C GLU A 65 36.70 1.96 -16.81
N LYS A 66 37.06 1.58 -15.57
CA LYS A 66 38.45 1.67 -15.07
C LYS A 66 39.22 0.39 -15.34
N ASP A 67 40.50 0.52 -15.68
CA ASP A 67 41.37 -0.61 -16.09
C ASP A 67 41.70 -1.66 -15.00
N GLU A 68 41.30 -1.47 -13.76
CA GLU A 68 41.46 -2.44 -12.65
C GLU A 68 40.34 -3.47 -12.60
N ALA A 69 40.32 -4.37 -13.56
CA ALA A 69 39.11 -5.13 -13.92
C ALA A 69 38.58 -6.12 -12.87
N VAL A 70 39.38 -6.79 -12.04
CA VAL A 70 38.85 -7.94 -11.25
C VAL A 70 38.22 -7.52 -9.91
N ALA A 71 38.81 -6.59 -9.18
CA ALA A 71 38.24 -6.06 -7.93
C ALA A 71 36.97 -5.24 -8.18
N ASN A 72 36.98 -4.46 -9.25
CA ASN A 72 35.86 -3.62 -9.65
C ASN A 72 34.61 -4.41 -10.10
N ILE A 73 34.80 -5.60 -10.69
CA ILE A 73 33.69 -6.47 -11.11
C ILE A 73 32.90 -6.98 -9.88
N SER A 74 33.60 -7.42 -8.83
CA SER A 74 32.92 -7.91 -7.62
C SER A 74 32.11 -6.83 -6.93
N GLU A 75 32.65 -5.61 -6.83
CA GLU A 75 31.94 -4.45 -6.27
C GLU A 75 30.74 -4.05 -7.14
N ALA A 76 30.91 -4.01 -8.46
CA ALA A 76 29.82 -3.71 -9.38
C ALA A 76 28.68 -4.72 -9.31
N VAL A 77 28.99 -6.02 -9.17
CA VAL A 77 27.98 -7.08 -8.99
C VAL A 77 27.18 -6.88 -7.70
N GLN A 78 27.85 -6.59 -6.57
CA GLN A 78 27.16 -6.33 -5.30
C GLN A 78 26.20 -5.14 -5.37
N ILE A 79 26.61 -4.07 -6.04
CA ILE A 79 25.79 -2.87 -6.22
C ILE A 79 24.59 -3.19 -7.13
N LEU A 80 24.80 -3.94 -8.21
CA LEU A 80 23.71 -4.37 -9.09
C LEU A 80 22.69 -5.25 -8.37
N GLU A 81 23.14 -6.19 -7.53
CA GLU A 81 22.25 -7.03 -6.71
C GLU A 81 21.42 -6.19 -5.74
N LYS A 82 22.04 -5.21 -5.09
CA LYS A 82 21.35 -4.25 -4.23
C LYS A 82 20.31 -3.44 -5.01
N SER A 83 20.67 -2.90 -6.16
CA SER A 83 19.75 -2.13 -7.01
C SER A 83 18.60 -2.97 -7.52
N LEU A 84 18.84 -4.23 -7.90
CA LEU A 84 17.79 -5.18 -8.27
C LEU A 84 16.81 -5.43 -7.13
N SER A 85 17.30 -5.56 -5.89
CA SER A 85 16.45 -5.73 -4.71
C SER A 85 15.59 -4.50 -4.45
N GLN A 86 16.13 -3.30 -4.64
CA GLN A 86 15.37 -2.04 -4.54
C GLN A 86 14.30 -1.92 -5.61
N VAL A 87 14.60 -2.23 -6.87
CA VAL A 87 13.62 -2.24 -7.95
C VAL A 87 12.49 -3.22 -7.66
N ARG A 88 12.81 -4.41 -7.16
CA ARG A 88 11.80 -5.40 -6.75
C ARG A 88 10.90 -4.88 -5.65
N LEU A 89 11.47 -4.22 -4.63
CA LEU A 89 10.69 -3.63 -3.52
C LEU A 89 9.75 -2.53 -4.03
N ILE A 90 10.25 -1.64 -4.91
CA ILE A 90 9.43 -0.59 -5.52
C ILE A 90 8.32 -1.20 -6.39
N SER A 91 8.65 -2.17 -7.24
CA SER A 91 7.69 -2.88 -8.08
C SER A 91 6.61 -3.59 -7.25
N TYR A 92 7.01 -4.19 -6.14
CA TYR A 92 6.12 -4.82 -5.20
C TYR A 92 5.13 -3.81 -4.58
N ASN A 93 5.61 -2.64 -4.15
CA ASN A 93 4.75 -1.58 -3.59
C ASN A 93 3.77 -0.99 -4.63
N LEU A 94 4.13 -1.06 -5.91
CA LEU A 94 3.31 -0.59 -7.03
C LEU A 94 2.34 -1.65 -7.56
N SER A 95 2.64 -2.92 -7.31
CA SER A 95 1.79 -4.00 -7.79
C SER A 95 0.37 -3.82 -7.24
N PRO A 96 -0.67 -3.85 -8.10
CA PRO A 96 -2.02 -3.97 -7.61
C PRO A 96 -2.03 -5.20 -6.70
N ALA A 97 -2.51 -5.02 -5.49
CA ALA A 97 -2.71 -6.16 -4.62
C ALA A 97 -3.62 -7.14 -5.38
N ASP A 98 -3.08 -8.29 -5.75
CA ASP A 98 -3.86 -9.42 -6.27
C ASP A 98 -4.66 -9.99 -5.07
N ILE A 99 -5.51 -9.09 -4.52
CA ILE A 99 -6.35 -9.38 -3.39
C ILE A 99 -7.45 -10.28 -3.92
N THR A 100 -7.25 -11.57 -3.72
CA THR A 100 -8.35 -12.50 -3.89
C THR A 100 -9.43 -12.08 -2.90
N LYS A 101 -10.59 -11.69 -3.42
CA LYS A 101 -11.73 -11.02 -2.76
C LYS A 101 -12.28 -11.71 -1.51
N LYS A 102 -11.69 -12.79 -1.01
CA LYS A 102 -12.36 -13.68 -0.06
C LYS A 102 -11.58 -14.03 1.22
N ASP A 103 -10.27 -13.81 1.31
CA ASP A 103 -9.54 -14.29 2.48
C ASP A 103 -8.35 -13.41 2.86
N LEU A 104 -8.54 -12.62 3.93
CA LEU A 104 -7.50 -11.78 4.51
C LEU A 104 -6.24 -12.59 4.86
N LYS A 105 -6.42 -13.79 5.43
CA LYS A 105 -5.30 -14.66 5.86
C LYS A 105 -4.44 -15.05 4.68
N THR A 106 -5.04 -15.56 3.59
CA THR A 106 -4.33 -15.94 2.37
C THR A 106 -3.58 -14.75 1.76
N ASN A 107 -4.21 -13.58 1.69
CA ASN A 107 -3.58 -12.37 1.17
C ASN A 107 -2.33 -11.99 1.98
N LEU A 108 -2.41 -12.01 3.31
CA LEU A 108 -1.27 -11.66 4.18
C LEU A 108 -0.18 -12.73 4.22
N VAL A 109 -0.51 -14.02 4.13
CA VAL A 109 0.47 -15.10 3.98
C VAL A 109 1.27 -14.93 2.69
N ASN A 110 0.59 -14.67 1.57
CA ASN A 110 1.24 -14.44 0.28
C ASN A 110 2.12 -13.18 0.32
N LEU A 111 1.65 -12.13 0.99
CA LEU A 111 2.41 -10.92 1.25
C LEU A 111 3.72 -11.23 1.99
N CYS A 112 3.64 -11.91 3.14
CA CYS A 112 4.80 -12.30 3.94
C CYS A 112 5.80 -13.14 3.12
N ALA A 113 5.31 -14.13 2.36
CA ALA A 113 6.14 -15.01 1.54
C ALA A 113 6.87 -14.23 0.43
N SER A 114 6.14 -13.37 -0.31
CA SER A 114 6.69 -12.57 -1.39
C SER A 114 7.78 -11.61 -0.90
N VAL A 115 7.52 -10.88 0.19
CA VAL A 115 8.48 -9.91 0.74
C VAL A 115 9.71 -10.61 1.30
N SER A 116 9.55 -11.73 2.02
CA SER A 116 10.67 -12.49 2.57
C SER A 116 11.62 -13.04 1.49
N GLN A 117 11.16 -13.20 0.24
CA GLN A 117 12.01 -13.58 -0.90
C GLN A 117 12.83 -12.41 -1.46
N THR A 118 12.46 -11.17 -1.15
CA THR A 118 13.10 -9.98 -1.72
C THR A 118 14.11 -9.32 -0.78
N CYS A 119 14.15 -9.73 0.48
CA CYS A 119 15.03 -9.14 1.51
C CYS A 119 15.51 -10.20 2.51
N SER A 120 16.43 -9.79 3.41
CA SER A 120 16.97 -10.67 4.47
C SER A 120 16.04 -10.87 5.66
N VAL A 121 14.99 -10.03 5.80
CA VAL A 121 14.04 -10.09 6.91
C VAL A 121 13.00 -11.17 6.65
N LYS A 122 12.76 -12.03 7.64
CA LYS A 122 11.68 -13.03 7.57
C LYS A 122 10.38 -12.46 8.08
N PHE A 123 9.38 -12.38 7.23
CA PHE A 123 8.04 -11.93 7.60
C PHE A 123 7.12 -13.12 7.83
N ARG A 124 6.38 -13.10 8.95
CA ARG A 124 5.40 -14.14 9.28
C ARG A 124 4.06 -13.54 9.68
N LEU A 125 3.00 -14.30 9.45
CA LEU A 125 1.66 -14.01 9.95
C LEU A 125 1.36 -14.91 11.15
N SER A 126 0.93 -14.31 12.25
CA SER A 126 0.35 -14.98 13.40
C SER A 126 -1.14 -14.62 13.48
N MET A 127 -1.99 -15.53 13.05
CA MET A 127 -3.44 -15.38 13.01
C MET A 127 -4.08 -16.73 13.32
N LEU A 128 -4.92 -16.78 14.34
CA LEU A 128 -5.63 -18.00 14.71
C LEU A 128 -6.66 -18.38 13.64
N ASP A 129 -6.93 -19.68 13.51
CA ASP A 129 -7.87 -20.19 12.50
C ASP A 129 -9.33 -19.78 12.77
N ASP A 130 -9.67 -19.51 14.02
CA ASP A 130 -10.98 -19.06 14.49
C ASP A 130 -11.14 -17.52 14.50
N THR A 131 -10.15 -16.78 13.97
CA THR A 131 -10.26 -15.33 13.85
C THR A 131 -11.40 -14.97 12.91
N ASP A 132 -12.45 -14.32 13.43
CA ASP A 132 -13.61 -13.89 12.65
C ASP A 132 -13.24 -12.67 11.80
N THR A 133 -13.27 -12.83 10.49
CA THR A 133 -13.06 -11.76 9.51
C THR A 133 -14.30 -11.50 8.66
N SER A 134 -15.42 -12.14 8.97
CA SER A 134 -16.66 -12.11 8.17
C SER A 134 -17.33 -10.73 8.11
N PHE A 135 -17.00 -9.85 9.04
CA PHE A 135 -17.51 -8.47 9.10
C PHE A 135 -16.71 -7.48 8.27
N LEU A 136 -15.54 -7.88 7.73
CA LEU A 136 -14.72 -7.03 6.88
C LEU A 136 -15.27 -6.96 5.46
N ASP A 137 -15.36 -5.76 4.92
CA ASP A 137 -15.63 -5.55 3.50
C ASP A 137 -14.34 -5.59 2.64
N GLU A 138 -14.49 -5.48 1.30
CA GLU A 138 -13.34 -5.48 0.39
C GLU A 138 -12.38 -4.31 0.64
N ASN A 139 -12.90 -3.16 1.07
CA ASN A 139 -12.08 -1.98 1.35
C ASN A 139 -11.30 -2.16 2.65
N ASP A 140 -11.91 -2.79 3.67
CA ASP A 140 -11.23 -3.12 4.93
C ASP A 140 -10.06 -4.05 4.68
N ILE A 141 -10.26 -5.12 3.90
CA ILE A 141 -9.21 -6.08 3.52
C ILE A 141 -8.09 -5.37 2.76
N LEU A 142 -8.43 -4.48 1.81
CA LEU A 142 -7.47 -3.69 1.07
C LEU A 142 -6.66 -2.76 1.99
N ASN A 143 -7.32 -2.08 2.91
CA ASN A 143 -6.67 -1.17 3.85
C ASN A 143 -5.71 -1.91 4.78
N ILE A 144 -6.12 -3.07 5.34
CA ILE A 144 -5.27 -3.92 6.17
C ILE A 144 -4.04 -4.38 5.38
N TYR A 145 -4.25 -4.83 4.14
CA TYR A 145 -3.15 -5.23 3.26
C TYR A 145 -2.16 -4.09 3.01
N ARG A 146 -2.66 -2.87 2.73
CA ARG A 146 -1.80 -1.69 2.50
C ARG A 146 -1.03 -1.26 3.74
N ILE A 147 -1.66 -1.32 4.92
CA ILE A 147 -0.99 -1.05 6.19
C ILE A 147 0.16 -2.05 6.41
N ALA A 148 -0.09 -3.34 6.18
CA ALA A 148 0.92 -4.38 6.28
C ALA A 148 2.08 -4.15 5.30
N GLN A 149 1.77 -3.84 4.03
CA GLN A 149 2.73 -3.55 2.96
C GLN A 149 3.65 -2.37 3.32
N GLU A 150 3.08 -1.26 3.79
CA GLU A 150 3.84 -0.08 4.21
C GLU A 150 4.68 -0.37 5.45
N SER A 151 4.12 -1.11 6.42
CA SER A 151 4.85 -1.53 7.63
C SER A 151 6.07 -2.38 7.28
N PHE A 152 5.95 -3.32 6.35
CA PHE A 152 7.07 -4.15 5.88
C PHE A 152 8.14 -3.30 5.21
N THR A 153 7.72 -2.37 4.36
CA THR A 153 8.64 -1.43 3.70
C THR A 153 9.42 -0.62 4.72
N ASN A 154 8.75 -0.12 5.76
CA ASN A 154 9.38 0.64 6.84
C ASN A 154 10.36 -0.22 7.66
N ILE A 155 10.01 -1.47 7.95
CA ILE A 155 10.89 -2.41 8.64
C ILE A 155 12.15 -2.67 7.81
N ILE A 156 12.01 -2.95 6.51
CA ILE A 156 13.14 -3.21 5.60
C ILE A 156 14.08 -2.00 5.53
N LYS A 157 13.51 -0.78 5.39
CA LYS A 157 14.28 0.45 5.22
C LYS A 157 14.96 0.95 6.51
N HIS A 158 14.33 0.74 7.66
CA HIS A 158 14.67 1.46 8.88
C HIS A 158 15.02 0.57 10.08
N SER A 159 14.73 -0.74 10.03
CA SER A 159 15.05 -1.64 11.12
C SER A 159 16.27 -2.53 10.78
N LYS A 160 16.89 -3.08 11.83
CA LYS A 160 17.92 -4.14 11.71
C LYS A 160 17.35 -5.50 12.12
N ALA A 161 16.02 -5.67 12.00
CA ALA A 161 15.34 -6.88 12.40
C ALA A 161 15.69 -8.03 11.45
N GLU A 162 15.88 -9.22 12.00
CA GLU A 162 16.02 -10.45 11.24
C GLU A 162 14.66 -11.11 10.97
N GLU A 163 13.68 -10.80 11.82
CA GLU A 163 12.33 -11.34 11.75
C GLU A 163 11.30 -10.27 12.14
N ALA A 164 10.14 -10.29 11.48
CA ALA A 164 8.97 -9.49 11.82
C ALA A 164 7.69 -10.33 11.73
N VAL A 165 6.76 -10.08 12.64
CA VAL A 165 5.51 -10.84 12.72
C VAL A 165 4.33 -9.87 12.68
N ILE A 166 3.39 -10.13 11.76
CA ILE A 166 2.04 -9.54 11.86
C ILE A 166 1.24 -10.41 12.81
N LEU A 167 0.69 -9.80 13.85
CA LEU A 167 -0.22 -10.46 14.77
C LEU A 167 -1.64 -9.95 14.53
N ILE A 168 -2.57 -10.85 14.19
CA ILE A 168 -3.99 -10.52 14.04
C ILE A 168 -4.82 -11.36 15.01
N ARG A 169 -5.67 -10.69 15.76
CA ARG A 169 -6.59 -11.32 16.71
C ARG A 169 -7.91 -10.56 16.81
N ASN A 170 -8.98 -11.26 17.17
CA ASN A 170 -10.26 -10.63 17.45
C ASN A 170 -10.16 -9.66 18.63
N SER A 171 -10.86 -8.54 18.49
CA SER A 171 -11.16 -7.58 19.54
C SER A 171 -12.65 -7.66 19.87
N CYS A 172 -12.99 -7.66 21.16
CA CYS A 172 -14.35 -7.49 21.64
C CYS A 172 -14.35 -6.31 22.63
N GLU A 173 -14.59 -5.10 22.13
CA GLU A 173 -14.85 -3.94 22.98
C GLU A 173 -16.30 -3.50 22.80
N ASN A 174 -17.05 -3.37 23.89
CA ASN A 174 -18.42 -2.86 23.91
C ASN A 174 -19.41 -3.57 22.97
N GLU A 175 -19.33 -4.89 22.82
CA GLU A 175 -20.13 -5.71 21.90
C GLU A 175 -19.87 -5.47 20.41
N GLU A 176 -18.93 -4.60 20.06
CA GLU A 176 -18.50 -4.41 18.68
C GLU A 176 -17.37 -5.39 18.31
N LYS A 177 -17.53 -6.06 17.15
CA LYS A 177 -16.50 -6.94 16.60
C LYS A 177 -15.44 -6.10 15.92
N GLY A 178 -14.17 -6.38 16.23
CA GLY A 178 -13.02 -5.71 15.64
C GLY A 178 -11.82 -6.64 15.49
N LEU A 179 -10.76 -6.13 14.87
CA LEU A 179 -9.45 -6.79 14.80
C LEU A 179 -8.39 -5.90 15.45
N TYR A 180 -7.49 -6.51 16.21
CA TYR A 180 -6.19 -5.94 16.54
C TYR A 180 -5.16 -6.45 15.51
N ILE A 181 -4.35 -5.52 14.99
CA ILE A 181 -3.28 -5.78 14.03
C ILE A 181 -1.98 -5.22 14.59
#